data_b4f9d6fc531fca8c4dd8bcf7508908dd
#
_entry.id   b4f9d6fc531fca8c4dd8bcf7508908dd
#
_cell.length_a   1.000
_cell.length_b   1.000
_cell.length_c   1.000
_cell.angle_alpha   90.00
_cell.angle_beta   90.00
_cell.angle_gamma   90.00
#
_symmetry.space_group_name_H-M   'P 1'
#
loop_
_entity.id
_entity.type
_entity.pdbx_description
1 polymer ?
#
loop_
_entity_poly.entity_id
_entity_poly.type
_entity_poly.pdbx_seq_one_letter_code
_entity_poly.pdbx_strand_id
1 'polypeptide(L)'
;MLFFVVFLTPVFAGQGILSAVEAESAPQKNESLSVLQQKAELGDAEAQLSLGFCYDKGEGVPQNYAEAEKWYRKAAEQGHAMAQYNLGDMYYEGVGVPQNYAEAAKWFRKAADQGDTYAQYNLGSMYEKGRGVPQSYEKAYIWFTLAADYSGGELQEDAEDAIDRVMEKLSMTQVMEAEQIVRDWKPKKGK
;
A
#
# COMPACT_ATOMS: atom_id res chain seq x y z
N MET A 1 -26.28 28.83 42.38
CA MET A 1 -24.93 29.03 41.94
C MET A 1 -24.57 27.84 41.04
N LEU A 2 -24.91 27.95 39.74
CA LEU A 2 -24.70 26.87 38.77
C LEU A 2 -23.37 27.14 38.05
N PHE A 3 -22.45 26.20 38.16
CA PHE A 3 -21.22 26.20 37.35
C PHE A 3 -21.49 25.51 36.03
N PHE A 4 -21.50 26.29 34.93
CA PHE A 4 -21.44 25.79 33.57
C PHE A 4 -19.98 25.40 33.26
N VAL A 5 -19.73 24.11 33.12
CA VAL A 5 -18.47 23.65 32.53
C VAL A 5 -18.65 23.57 31.02
N VAL A 6 -18.03 24.50 30.32
CA VAL A 6 -17.93 24.52 28.85
C VAL A 6 -16.85 23.53 28.44
N PHE A 7 -17.25 22.39 27.89
CA PHE A 7 -16.30 21.50 27.20
C PHE A 7 -15.96 22.13 25.84
N LEU A 8 -14.75 22.66 25.74
CA LEU A 8 -14.13 22.96 24.45
C LEU A 8 -13.73 21.64 23.78
N THR A 9 -14.41 21.29 22.69
CA THR A 9 -13.97 20.23 21.80
C THR A 9 -12.82 20.77 20.91
N PRO A 10 -11.64 20.15 20.88
CA PRO A 10 -10.68 20.50 19.85
C PRO A 10 -11.13 19.92 18.51
N VAL A 11 -11.26 20.80 17.54
CA VAL A 11 -11.40 20.46 16.12
C VAL A 11 -10.06 19.86 15.68
N PHE A 12 -9.98 18.53 15.59
CA PHE A 12 -8.91 17.85 14.87
C PHE A 12 -9.38 17.61 13.44
N ALA A 13 -9.00 18.50 12.55
CA ALA A 13 -9.07 18.29 11.12
C ALA A 13 -7.71 17.67 10.68
N GLY A 14 -7.75 16.52 10.07
CA GLY A 14 -6.77 16.09 9.10
C GLY A 14 -5.49 15.39 9.60
N GLN A 15 -5.58 14.32 10.39
CA GLN A 15 -4.46 13.40 10.62
C GLN A 15 -4.98 11.99 10.94
N GLY A 16 -5.60 11.31 9.98
CA GLY A 16 -6.32 10.07 10.29
C GLY A 16 -5.97 8.82 9.49
N ILE A 17 -5.10 8.87 8.48
CA ILE A 17 -4.91 7.69 7.61
C ILE A 17 -3.55 7.00 7.78
N LEU A 18 -2.54 7.71 8.30
CA LEU A 18 -1.19 7.16 8.46
C LEU A 18 -1.04 6.14 9.61
N SER A 19 -2.00 6.04 10.55
CA SER A 19 -1.75 5.33 11.81
C SER A 19 -1.99 3.82 11.80
N ALA A 20 -2.76 3.26 10.86
CA ALA A 20 -3.07 1.84 10.87
C ALA A 20 -2.01 0.98 10.13
N VAL A 21 -1.44 1.51 9.03
CA VAL A 21 -0.34 0.84 8.30
C VAL A 21 0.98 0.98 9.05
N GLU A 22 1.17 2.09 9.79
CA GLU A 22 2.37 2.31 10.63
C GLU A 22 2.45 1.36 11.83
N ALA A 23 1.33 0.79 12.28
CA ALA A 23 1.33 -0.09 13.46
C ALA A 23 1.79 -1.52 13.17
N GLU A 24 1.69 -2.01 11.93
CA GLU A 24 2.12 -3.38 11.58
C GLU A 24 3.56 -3.46 11.05
N SER A 25 4.13 -2.35 10.56
CA SER A 25 5.47 -2.33 9.96
C SER A 25 6.58 -1.76 10.86
N ALA A 26 6.22 -1.20 12.01
CA ALA A 26 7.23 -0.72 12.98
C ALA A 26 7.97 -1.89 13.62
N PRO A 27 9.31 -1.86 13.72
CA PRO A 27 10.08 -2.91 14.39
C PRO A 27 9.55 -3.12 15.81
N GLN A 28 9.43 -4.40 16.23
CA GLN A 28 8.99 -4.72 17.59
C GLN A 28 9.85 -3.93 18.58
N LYS A 29 9.22 -3.17 19.47
CA LYS A 29 9.81 -2.13 20.35
C LYS A 29 11.03 -2.52 21.20
N ASN A 30 11.54 -3.76 21.09
CA ASN A 30 12.62 -4.31 21.93
C ASN A 30 13.83 -4.84 21.16
N GLU A 31 13.87 -4.75 19.84
CA GLU A 31 15.03 -5.20 19.08
C GLU A 31 16.00 -4.04 18.86
N SER A 32 17.26 -4.21 19.27
CA SER A 32 18.26 -3.16 19.03
C SER A 32 18.51 -3.04 17.51
N LEU A 33 18.71 -1.83 17.02
CA LEU A 33 19.01 -1.57 15.61
C LEU A 33 20.16 -2.46 15.08
N SER A 34 21.14 -2.77 15.91
CA SER A 34 22.26 -3.64 15.54
C SER A 34 21.83 -5.08 15.26
N VAL A 35 20.89 -5.62 16.04
CA VAL A 35 20.33 -6.96 15.82
C VAL A 35 19.47 -6.97 14.56
N LEU A 36 18.66 -5.93 14.36
CA LEU A 36 17.85 -5.76 13.14
C LEU A 36 18.75 -5.71 11.89
N GLN A 37 19.81 -4.93 11.91
CA GLN A 37 20.78 -4.85 10.82
C GLN A 37 21.42 -6.23 10.53
N GLN A 38 21.87 -6.93 11.56
CA GLN A 38 22.44 -8.26 11.39
C GLN A 38 21.48 -9.25 10.75
N LYS A 39 20.21 -9.30 11.18
CA LYS A 39 19.19 -10.16 10.59
C LYS A 39 18.92 -9.79 9.11
N ALA A 40 18.79 -8.50 8.82
CA ALA A 40 18.57 -8.01 7.46
C ALA A 40 19.74 -8.38 6.53
N GLU A 41 20.99 -8.29 7.01
CA GLU A 41 22.19 -8.68 6.28
C GLU A 41 22.25 -10.21 6.03
N LEU A 42 21.72 -11.00 6.98
CA LEU A 42 21.59 -12.46 6.83
C LEU A 42 20.45 -12.88 5.89
N GLY A 43 19.67 -11.92 5.37
CA GLY A 43 18.64 -12.17 4.36
C GLY A 43 17.23 -12.32 4.91
N ASP A 44 16.98 -12.06 6.19
CA ASP A 44 15.63 -12.09 6.76
C ASP A 44 14.78 -10.97 6.14
N ALA A 45 13.71 -11.37 5.43
CA ALA A 45 12.89 -10.43 4.66
C ALA A 45 12.10 -9.46 5.55
N GLU A 46 11.65 -9.91 6.73
CA GLU A 46 10.96 -9.05 7.71
C GLU A 46 11.91 -8.01 8.31
N ALA A 47 13.13 -8.44 8.65
CA ALA A 47 14.16 -7.53 9.13
C ALA A 47 14.58 -6.52 8.04
N GLN A 48 14.64 -6.94 6.78
CA GLN A 48 14.92 -6.04 5.64
C GLN A 48 13.80 -5.01 5.46
N LEU A 49 12.52 -5.41 5.52
CA LEU A 49 11.39 -4.49 5.52
C LEU A 49 11.51 -3.48 6.66
N SER A 50 11.72 -3.96 7.89
CA SER A 50 11.81 -3.13 9.08
C SER A 50 12.99 -2.16 9.02
N LEU A 51 14.14 -2.58 8.50
CA LEU A 51 15.29 -1.71 8.31
C LEU A 51 15.05 -0.66 7.22
N GLY A 52 14.37 -1.05 6.14
CA GLY A 52 13.88 -0.13 5.11
C GLY A 52 13.00 0.97 5.72
N PHE A 53 12.06 0.59 6.59
CA PHE A 53 11.19 1.53 7.30
C PHE A 53 12.00 2.47 8.23
N CYS A 54 12.98 1.95 8.98
CA CYS A 54 13.85 2.78 9.80
C CYS A 54 14.55 3.88 8.99
N TYR A 55 15.08 3.55 7.81
CA TYR A 55 15.70 4.53 6.93
C TYR A 55 14.69 5.47 6.27
N ASP A 56 13.48 5.00 5.94
CA ASP A 56 12.42 5.81 5.36
C ASP A 56 11.91 6.88 6.34
N LYS A 57 11.72 6.51 7.60
CA LYS A 57 11.20 7.42 8.65
C LYS A 57 12.30 8.14 9.44
N GLY A 58 13.55 7.69 9.37
CA GLY A 58 14.64 8.20 10.21
C GLY A 58 14.55 7.68 11.65
N GLU A 59 13.99 6.49 11.87
CA GLU A 59 13.84 5.89 13.19
C GLU A 59 15.10 5.13 13.61
N GLY A 60 15.81 5.65 14.59
CA GLY A 60 17.07 5.09 15.07
C GLY A 60 18.28 5.30 14.15
N VAL A 61 18.06 5.76 12.92
CA VAL A 61 19.06 6.12 11.91
C VAL A 61 18.68 7.45 11.25
N PRO A 62 19.63 8.22 10.70
CA PRO A 62 19.28 9.35 9.86
C PRO A 62 18.43 8.92 8.67
N GLN A 63 17.35 9.67 8.35
CA GLN A 63 16.49 9.39 7.20
C GLN A 63 17.32 9.32 5.92
N ASN A 64 17.11 8.25 5.16
CA ASN A 64 17.79 8.03 3.88
C ASN A 64 16.94 7.17 2.94
N TYR A 65 16.21 7.80 2.05
CA TYR A 65 15.33 7.11 1.11
C TYR A 65 16.07 6.17 0.15
N ALA A 66 17.33 6.46 -0.22
CA ALA A 66 18.11 5.57 -1.07
C ALA A 66 18.51 4.28 -0.33
N GLU A 67 18.79 4.34 0.97
CA GLU A 67 19.00 3.13 1.78
C GLU A 67 17.68 2.40 2.02
N ALA A 68 16.56 3.11 2.29
CA ALA A 68 15.23 2.51 2.41
C ALA A 68 14.87 1.70 1.15
N GLU A 69 15.07 2.27 -0.04
CA GLU A 69 14.85 1.60 -1.33
C GLU A 69 15.62 0.29 -1.44
N LYS A 70 16.90 0.28 -1.11
CA LYS A 70 17.74 -0.93 -1.17
C LYS A 70 17.22 -2.05 -0.28
N TRP A 71 16.79 -1.71 0.93
CA TRP A 71 16.29 -2.69 1.88
C TRP A 71 14.89 -3.18 1.49
N TYR A 72 13.98 -2.27 1.10
CA TYR A 72 12.67 -2.66 0.57
C TYR A 72 12.81 -3.55 -0.66
N ARG A 73 13.74 -3.26 -1.56
CA ARG A 73 13.99 -4.07 -2.75
C ARG A 73 14.41 -5.50 -2.39
N LYS A 74 15.34 -5.66 -1.45
CA LYS A 74 15.77 -6.99 -0.99
C LYS A 74 14.60 -7.82 -0.45
N ALA A 75 13.75 -7.23 0.40
CA ALA A 75 12.58 -7.89 0.92
C ALA A 75 11.52 -8.17 -0.18
N ALA A 76 11.29 -7.19 -1.07
CA ALA A 76 10.34 -7.31 -2.18
C ALA A 76 10.72 -8.40 -3.19
N GLU A 77 12.00 -8.57 -3.47
CA GLU A 77 12.52 -9.63 -4.34
C GLU A 77 12.35 -11.02 -3.73
N GLN A 78 12.33 -11.13 -2.40
CA GLN A 78 11.99 -12.34 -1.67
C GLN A 78 10.47 -12.62 -1.63
N GLY A 79 9.65 -11.72 -2.16
CA GLY A 79 8.20 -11.89 -2.22
C GLY A 79 7.43 -11.21 -1.09
N HIS A 80 8.07 -10.44 -0.22
CA HIS A 80 7.39 -9.77 0.88
C HIS A 80 6.40 -8.71 0.37
N ALA A 81 5.09 -8.91 0.57
CA ALA A 81 4.04 -8.10 -0.05
C ALA A 81 4.13 -6.61 0.33
N MET A 82 4.29 -6.32 1.64
CA MET A 82 4.40 -4.94 2.13
C MET A 82 5.67 -4.23 1.59
N ALA A 83 6.78 -4.96 1.44
CA ALA A 83 7.99 -4.38 0.85
C ALA A 83 7.79 -4.10 -0.66
N GLN A 84 7.04 -4.94 -1.36
CA GLN A 84 6.65 -4.71 -2.74
C GLN A 84 5.75 -3.48 -2.86
N TYR A 85 4.79 -3.31 -1.95
CA TYR A 85 3.96 -2.12 -1.88
C TYR A 85 4.82 -0.86 -1.66
N ASN A 86 5.67 -0.85 -0.61
CA ASN A 86 6.51 0.32 -0.29
C ASN A 86 7.47 0.68 -1.44
N LEU A 87 8.05 -0.33 -2.10
CA LEU A 87 8.91 -0.08 -3.27
C LEU A 87 8.11 0.46 -4.46
N GLY A 88 6.88 -0.03 -4.65
CA GLY A 88 5.94 0.51 -5.64
C GLY A 88 5.62 1.97 -5.39
N ASP A 89 5.37 2.32 -4.14
CA ASP A 89 5.07 3.69 -3.69
C ASP A 89 6.27 4.63 -3.93
N MET A 90 7.48 4.19 -3.58
CA MET A 90 8.70 4.96 -3.86
C MET A 90 8.86 5.29 -5.34
N TYR A 91 8.57 4.33 -6.24
CA TYR A 91 8.59 4.58 -7.68
C TYR A 91 7.43 5.46 -8.16
N TYR A 92 6.27 5.34 -7.52
CA TYR A 92 5.10 6.13 -7.86
C TYR A 92 5.30 7.61 -7.52
N GLU A 93 5.85 7.89 -6.33
CA GLU A 93 6.10 9.25 -5.85
C GLU A 93 7.46 9.82 -6.30
N GLY A 94 8.42 8.97 -6.68
CA GLY A 94 9.78 9.38 -7.01
C GLY A 94 10.61 9.71 -5.77
N VAL A 95 10.35 9.04 -4.65
CA VAL A 95 11.07 9.23 -3.40
C VAL A 95 12.21 8.23 -3.29
N GLY A 96 13.44 8.71 -3.15
CA GLY A 96 14.65 7.87 -3.12
C GLY A 96 15.07 7.28 -4.47
N VAL A 97 14.17 7.29 -5.45
CA VAL A 97 14.37 6.82 -6.82
C VAL A 97 13.74 7.79 -7.81
N PRO A 98 14.18 7.84 -9.07
CA PRO A 98 13.46 8.58 -10.11
C PRO A 98 12.04 8.04 -10.27
N GLN A 99 11.04 8.93 -10.36
CA GLN A 99 9.65 8.55 -10.58
C GLN A 99 9.50 7.66 -11.81
N ASN A 100 8.83 6.52 -11.65
CA ASN A 100 8.58 5.57 -12.73
C ASN A 100 7.28 4.79 -12.49
N TYR A 101 6.19 5.28 -13.08
CA TYR A 101 4.88 4.64 -12.95
C TYR A 101 4.84 3.20 -13.49
N ALA A 102 5.63 2.86 -14.50
CA ALA A 102 5.66 1.49 -15.03
C ALA A 102 6.31 0.51 -14.03
N GLU A 103 7.39 0.92 -13.36
CA GLU A 103 7.97 0.14 -12.27
C GLU A 103 7.04 0.08 -11.06
N ALA A 104 6.42 1.20 -10.67
CA ALA A 104 5.41 1.23 -9.61
C ALA A 104 4.29 0.20 -9.85
N ALA A 105 3.72 0.20 -11.08
CA ALA A 105 2.67 -0.75 -11.44
C ALA A 105 3.11 -2.21 -11.34
N LYS A 106 4.36 -2.53 -11.67
CA LYS A 106 4.90 -3.90 -11.53
C LYS A 106 4.98 -4.33 -10.07
N TRP A 107 5.45 -3.44 -9.19
CA TRP A 107 5.58 -3.76 -7.78
C TRP A 107 4.22 -3.80 -7.08
N PHE A 108 3.34 -2.82 -7.33
CA PHE A 108 1.96 -2.87 -6.84
C PHE A 108 1.22 -4.13 -7.31
N ARG A 109 1.43 -4.57 -8.57
CA ARG A 109 0.83 -5.81 -9.06
C ARG A 109 1.26 -7.02 -8.25
N LYS A 110 2.55 -7.13 -7.92
CA LYS A 110 3.06 -8.25 -7.12
C LYS A 110 2.45 -8.28 -5.71
N ALA A 111 2.35 -7.12 -5.05
CA ALA A 111 1.72 -6.99 -3.74
C ALA A 111 0.19 -7.25 -3.82
N ALA A 112 -0.49 -6.65 -4.79
CA ALA A 112 -1.93 -6.80 -5.02
C ALA A 112 -2.32 -8.26 -5.31
N ASP A 113 -1.53 -8.99 -6.09
CA ASP A 113 -1.72 -10.41 -6.35
C ASP A 113 -1.62 -11.27 -5.06
N GLN A 114 -0.93 -10.80 -4.03
CA GLN A 114 -0.83 -11.42 -2.71
C GLN A 114 -1.94 -10.98 -1.74
N GLY A 115 -2.78 -10.03 -2.13
CA GLY A 115 -3.90 -9.55 -1.33
C GLY A 115 -3.61 -8.27 -0.54
N ASP A 116 -2.53 -7.56 -0.84
CA ASP A 116 -2.30 -6.23 -0.27
C ASP A 116 -3.34 -5.25 -0.81
N THR A 117 -4.23 -4.79 0.06
CA THR A 117 -5.40 -3.98 -0.32
C THR A 117 -5.03 -2.56 -0.76
N TYR A 118 -3.98 -1.98 -0.19
CA TYR A 118 -3.46 -0.68 -0.62
C TYR A 118 -2.84 -0.77 -2.02
N ALA A 119 -2.10 -1.85 -2.29
CA ALA A 119 -1.57 -2.10 -3.63
C ALA A 119 -2.69 -2.36 -4.65
N GLN A 120 -3.75 -3.06 -4.25
CA GLN A 120 -4.94 -3.27 -5.10
C GLN A 120 -5.59 -1.93 -5.46
N TYR A 121 -5.85 -1.06 -4.48
CA TYR A 121 -6.41 0.26 -4.70
C TYR A 121 -5.52 1.12 -5.63
N ASN A 122 -4.22 1.20 -5.33
CA ASN A 122 -3.28 1.97 -6.14
C ASN A 122 -3.19 1.45 -7.57
N LEU A 123 -3.20 0.14 -7.76
CA LEU A 123 -3.19 -0.47 -9.09
C LEU A 123 -4.49 -0.19 -9.85
N GLY A 124 -5.65 -0.21 -9.18
CA GLY A 124 -6.93 0.23 -9.71
C GLY A 124 -6.87 1.66 -10.21
N SER A 125 -6.36 2.57 -9.39
CA SER A 125 -6.16 4.00 -9.75
C SER A 125 -5.20 4.16 -10.94
N MET A 126 -4.14 3.36 -11.02
CA MET A 126 -3.23 3.39 -12.16
C MET A 126 -3.91 2.95 -13.45
N TYR A 127 -4.77 1.92 -13.41
CA TYR A 127 -5.55 1.51 -14.57
C TYR A 127 -6.63 2.53 -14.95
N GLU A 128 -7.31 3.14 -13.97
CA GLU A 128 -8.29 4.20 -14.20
C GLU A 128 -7.64 5.39 -14.94
N LYS A 129 -6.44 5.79 -14.53
CA LYS A 129 -5.74 6.98 -15.05
C LYS A 129 -4.78 6.68 -16.22
N GLY A 130 -4.52 5.43 -16.55
CA GLY A 130 -3.52 5.03 -17.56
C GLY A 130 -2.08 5.38 -17.15
N ARG A 131 -1.77 5.40 -15.84
CA ARG A 131 -0.44 5.73 -15.33
C ARG A 131 0.45 4.48 -15.28
N GLY A 132 1.48 4.42 -16.10
CA GLY A 132 2.42 3.29 -16.17
C GLY A 132 1.84 1.99 -16.72
N VAL A 133 0.54 1.96 -16.98
CA VAL A 133 -0.21 0.87 -17.61
C VAL A 133 -1.19 1.44 -18.63
N PRO A 134 -1.57 0.69 -19.69
CA PRO A 134 -2.68 1.09 -20.55
C PRO A 134 -3.96 1.28 -19.75
N GLN A 135 -4.68 2.39 -19.99
CA GLN A 135 -5.94 2.67 -19.31
C GLN A 135 -6.94 1.52 -19.54
N SER A 136 -7.61 1.09 -18.47
CA SER A 136 -8.66 0.08 -18.51
C SER A 136 -9.61 0.21 -17.33
N TYR A 137 -10.80 0.71 -17.55
CA TYR A 137 -11.83 0.82 -16.51
C TYR A 137 -12.28 -0.55 -15.97
N GLU A 138 -12.28 -1.60 -16.80
CA GLU A 138 -12.59 -2.97 -16.39
C GLU A 138 -11.56 -3.48 -15.36
N LYS A 139 -10.25 -3.32 -15.64
CA LYS A 139 -9.21 -3.70 -14.68
C LYS A 139 -9.21 -2.82 -13.44
N ALA A 140 -9.52 -1.53 -13.58
CA ALA A 140 -9.69 -0.63 -12.45
C ALA A 140 -10.82 -1.11 -11.54
N TYR A 141 -11.98 -1.44 -12.11
CA TYR A 141 -13.13 -2.00 -11.40
C TYR A 141 -12.75 -3.26 -10.61
N ILE A 142 -12.08 -4.23 -11.26
CA ILE A 142 -11.63 -5.48 -10.60
C ILE A 142 -10.76 -5.17 -9.38
N TRP A 143 -9.75 -4.32 -9.53
CA TRP A 143 -8.81 -4.04 -8.46
C TRP A 143 -9.42 -3.21 -7.32
N PHE A 144 -10.30 -2.25 -7.62
CA PHE A 144 -11.02 -1.51 -6.60
C PHE A 144 -12.00 -2.41 -5.83
N THR A 145 -12.71 -3.32 -6.52
CA THR A 145 -13.63 -4.27 -5.86
C THR A 145 -12.85 -5.21 -4.93
N LEU A 146 -11.70 -5.74 -5.37
CA LEU A 146 -10.85 -6.55 -4.49
C LEU A 146 -10.35 -5.74 -3.28
N ALA A 147 -9.97 -4.48 -3.48
CA ALA A 147 -9.58 -3.62 -2.37
C ALA A 147 -10.74 -3.41 -1.38
N ALA A 148 -11.95 -3.11 -1.87
CA ALA A 148 -13.13 -2.92 -1.02
C ALA A 148 -13.51 -4.20 -0.26
N ASP A 149 -13.51 -5.36 -0.92
CA ASP A 149 -13.92 -6.64 -0.32
C ASP A 149 -13.01 -7.11 0.83
N TYR A 150 -11.73 -6.75 0.80
CA TYR A 150 -10.71 -7.23 1.76
C TYR A 150 -10.14 -6.14 2.66
N SER A 151 -10.59 -4.89 2.55
CA SER A 151 -10.23 -3.78 3.44
C SER A 151 -11.37 -3.42 4.39
N GLY A 152 -11.16 -2.37 5.18
CA GLY A 152 -12.17 -1.76 6.05
C GLY A 152 -11.91 -0.27 6.23
N GLY A 153 -12.86 0.43 6.88
CA GLY A 153 -12.74 1.86 7.16
C GLY A 153 -12.61 2.70 5.91
N GLU A 154 -11.78 3.72 5.97
CA GLU A 154 -11.63 4.74 4.92
C GLU A 154 -11.18 4.17 3.56
N LEU A 155 -10.29 3.18 3.56
CA LEU A 155 -9.85 2.56 2.30
C LEU A 155 -10.99 1.83 1.59
N GLN A 156 -11.90 1.20 2.34
CA GLN A 156 -13.09 0.57 1.77
C GLN A 156 -14.00 1.63 1.15
N GLU A 157 -14.28 2.72 1.86
CA GLU A 157 -15.12 3.83 1.36
C GLU A 157 -14.51 4.45 0.10
N ASP A 158 -13.20 4.73 0.10
CA ASP A 158 -12.49 5.24 -1.07
C ASP A 158 -12.55 4.29 -2.28
N ALA A 159 -12.47 2.98 -2.02
CA ALA A 159 -12.56 1.97 -3.07
C ALA A 159 -13.98 1.86 -3.63
N GLU A 160 -15.02 1.92 -2.79
CA GLU A 160 -16.42 1.92 -3.19
C GLU A 160 -16.74 3.16 -4.05
N ASP A 161 -16.28 4.34 -3.66
CA ASP A 161 -16.43 5.57 -4.46
C ASP A 161 -15.71 5.44 -5.83
N ALA A 162 -14.54 4.78 -5.84
CA ALA A 162 -13.81 4.54 -7.08
C ALA A 162 -14.53 3.53 -7.98
N ILE A 163 -15.16 2.50 -7.42
CA ILE A 163 -15.99 1.52 -8.15
C ILE A 163 -17.15 2.23 -8.86
N ASP A 164 -17.90 3.06 -8.15
CA ASP A 164 -19.02 3.81 -8.71
C ASP A 164 -18.57 4.67 -9.89
N ARG A 165 -17.48 5.37 -9.73
CA ARG A 165 -16.90 6.25 -10.74
C ARG A 165 -16.44 5.53 -12.01
N VAL A 166 -15.84 4.33 -11.89
CA VAL A 166 -15.40 3.56 -13.08
C VAL A 166 -16.55 2.77 -13.69
N MET A 167 -17.54 2.35 -12.91
CA MET A 167 -18.71 1.61 -13.38
C MET A 167 -19.54 2.41 -14.39
N GLU A 168 -19.60 3.75 -14.25
CA GLU A 168 -20.22 4.65 -15.24
C GLU A 168 -19.60 4.55 -16.64
N LYS A 169 -18.38 4.04 -16.77
CA LYS A 169 -17.64 3.89 -18.04
C LYS A 169 -17.73 2.49 -18.63
N LEU A 170 -18.42 1.57 -17.95
CA LEU A 170 -18.51 0.16 -18.33
C LEU A 170 -19.92 -0.20 -18.82
N SER A 171 -19.99 -1.12 -19.75
CA SER A 171 -21.24 -1.78 -20.09
C SER A 171 -21.61 -2.83 -19.03
N MET A 172 -22.88 -3.18 -18.92
CA MET A 172 -23.34 -4.23 -18.01
C MET A 172 -22.60 -5.57 -18.25
N THR A 173 -22.30 -5.91 -19.50
CA THR A 173 -21.55 -7.13 -19.82
C THR A 173 -20.13 -7.09 -19.24
N GLN A 174 -19.42 -5.96 -19.38
CA GLN A 174 -18.08 -5.80 -18.81
C GLN A 174 -18.08 -5.87 -17.27
N VAL A 175 -19.10 -5.29 -16.63
CA VAL A 175 -19.27 -5.40 -15.17
C VAL A 175 -19.46 -6.86 -14.77
N MET A 176 -20.35 -7.61 -15.43
CA MET A 176 -20.59 -9.03 -15.13
C MET A 176 -19.34 -9.91 -15.33
N GLU A 177 -18.57 -9.65 -16.38
CA GLU A 177 -17.30 -10.35 -16.64
C GLU A 177 -16.25 -10.03 -15.56
N ALA A 178 -16.14 -8.76 -15.16
CA ALA A 178 -15.25 -8.32 -14.11
C ALA A 178 -15.62 -8.90 -12.74
N GLU A 179 -16.90 -8.93 -12.39
CA GLU A 179 -17.40 -9.59 -11.17
C GLU A 179 -17.10 -11.08 -11.13
N GLN A 180 -17.16 -11.78 -12.29
CA GLN A 180 -16.77 -13.19 -12.33
C GLN A 180 -15.28 -13.36 -12.01
N ILE A 181 -14.42 -12.48 -12.51
CA ILE A 181 -12.98 -12.48 -12.21
C ILE A 181 -12.76 -12.26 -10.71
N VAL A 182 -13.46 -11.30 -10.10
CA VAL A 182 -13.38 -11.01 -8.65
C VAL A 182 -13.80 -12.22 -7.83
N ARG A 183 -14.93 -12.87 -8.15
CA ARG A 183 -15.41 -14.08 -7.45
C ARG A 183 -14.43 -15.24 -7.51
N ASP A 184 -13.72 -15.39 -8.61
CA ASP A 184 -12.77 -16.49 -8.81
C ASP A 184 -11.37 -16.16 -8.30
N TRP A 185 -11.12 -14.89 -7.93
CA TRP A 185 -9.81 -14.44 -7.50
C TRP A 185 -9.44 -15.02 -6.14
N LYS A 186 -8.16 -15.37 -6.00
CA LYS A 186 -7.55 -15.82 -4.72
C LYS A 186 -6.14 -15.26 -4.60
N PRO A 187 -5.75 -14.82 -3.39
CA PRO A 187 -4.40 -14.34 -3.15
C PRO A 187 -3.35 -15.41 -3.52
N LYS A 188 -2.32 -15.00 -4.22
CA LYS A 188 -1.15 -15.84 -4.49
C LYS A 188 -0.28 -15.85 -3.23
N LYS A 189 0.10 -17.04 -2.75
CA LYS A 189 1.09 -17.10 -1.67
C LYS A 189 2.42 -16.54 -2.16
N GLY A 190 3.01 -15.63 -1.37
CA GLY A 190 4.40 -15.21 -1.56
C GLY A 190 5.33 -16.43 -1.54
N LYS A 191 6.43 -16.33 -2.25
CA LYS A 191 7.46 -17.40 -2.27
C LYS A 191 8.29 -17.37 -1.02
#